data_c0ef7c5d61a4f55b8908eb13dc65a928
#
_entry.id   c0ef7c5d61a4f55b8908eb13dc65a928
#
_cell.length_a   1.000
_cell.length_b   1.000
_cell.length_c   1.000
_cell.angle_alpha   90.00
_cell.angle_beta   90.00
_cell.angle_gamma   90.00
#
_symmetry.space_group_name_H-M   'P 1'
#
loop_
_entity.id
_entity.type
_entity.pdbx_description
1 polymer ?
#
loop_
_entity_poly.entity_id
_entity_poly.type
_entity_poly.pdbx_seq_one_letter_code
_entity_poly.pdbx_strand_id
1 'polypeptide(L)'
;MEDISMRGAVVRISQDSMEAYLTLQPPETGEGYTLSELVRYIRTQRVTNGIDEAAIQEMIDGGVYMRDVCIAKGQPPVNAENGRYELHFNPDVDGKPKVKEDGSIDYWSIRTVEMVKEGQAIATYYPPTEAVNGMNVSGKPILAVRGKPLQPLRGKGFHCTEDGSTYIADLSGKIEMSNGKIRISAVYEIPGDVGIGTGNVEYHGDVVIHGGIKPGAKVSTSGSLTVDGICENCVIEAGKDIVLRSGVLGGNKTSIRAGGNIHAKFFEYCKVKADGFIEVTYALDSHMISFDHIYVTGKKGSIIGGYAYAISGMDVNVIGNSTEVKTQVHVGVSAQMRQELSDLQKSIEENGEVIKKITTGLKQFELVAAKKGIDVSKDSRRTELLRAKMKTQADIAESQKAVDRLEELVKRGENAKISVVRKVYSGCVVTIDQQTLTVKELQESVCFQKKKEGVVMISLK
;
A
#
# COMPACT_ATOMS: atom_id res chain seq x y z
N MET A 1 -45.57 -39.01 52.84
CA MET A 1 -45.60 -37.59 52.40
C MET A 1 -47.02 -37.13 52.60
N GLU A 2 -47.27 -36.40 53.68
CA GLU A 2 -48.56 -35.81 53.93
C GLU A 2 -48.92 -34.84 52.84
N ASP A 3 -50.05 -35.05 52.23
CA ASP A 3 -50.63 -34.21 51.19
C ASP A 3 -51.06 -32.88 51.83
N ILE A 4 -50.20 -31.90 51.81
CA ILE A 4 -50.50 -30.56 52.36
C ILE A 4 -51.41 -29.88 51.35
N SER A 5 -52.70 -30.15 51.46
CA SER A 5 -53.71 -29.39 50.74
C SER A 5 -54.02 -28.16 51.59
N MET A 6 -53.57 -26.98 51.16
CA MET A 6 -53.91 -25.71 51.78
C MET A 6 -55.27 -25.23 51.24
N ARG A 7 -56.35 -25.31 52.06
CA ARG A 7 -57.68 -24.85 51.64
C ARG A 7 -57.61 -23.35 51.29
N GLY A 8 -57.97 -23.01 50.06
CA GLY A 8 -58.08 -21.63 49.61
C GLY A 8 -56.86 -21.05 48.90
N ALA A 9 -55.73 -21.79 48.73
CA ALA A 9 -54.60 -21.35 47.96
C ALA A 9 -54.43 -22.19 46.67
N VAL A 10 -54.31 -21.51 45.53
CA VAL A 10 -54.16 -22.17 44.22
C VAL A 10 -52.89 -21.61 43.58
N VAL A 11 -51.96 -22.52 43.17
CA VAL A 11 -50.76 -22.17 42.42
C VAL A 11 -50.93 -22.58 40.96
N ARG A 12 -50.73 -21.64 40.05
CA ARG A 12 -50.75 -21.85 38.62
C ARG A 12 -49.35 -21.53 38.02
N ILE A 13 -48.80 -22.48 37.32
CA ILE A 13 -47.56 -22.30 36.58
C ILE A 13 -47.89 -21.94 35.12
N SER A 14 -47.17 -20.94 34.53
CA SER A 14 -47.31 -20.55 33.12
C SER A 14 -46.98 -21.72 32.19
N GLN A 15 -47.47 -21.69 30.97
CA GLN A 15 -47.30 -22.78 29.99
C GLN A 15 -45.80 -23.03 29.65
N ASP A 16 -45.03 -21.99 29.66
CA ASP A 16 -43.55 -22.01 29.45
C ASP A 16 -42.76 -22.32 30.74
N SER A 17 -43.49 -22.46 31.88
CA SER A 17 -42.89 -22.68 33.20
C SER A 17 -41.93 -21.57 33.67
N MET A 18 -42.06 -20.36 33.10
CA MET A 18 -41.18 -19.21 33.45
C MET A 18 -41.78 -18.35 34.58
N GLU A 19 -43.07 -18.46 34.86
CA GLU A 19 -43.77 -17.74 35.91
C GLU A 19 -44.66 -18.63 36.69
N ALA A 20 -44.82 -18.36 37.97
CA ALA A 20 -45.80 -18.98 38.80
C ALA A 20 -46.66 -17.93 39.50
N TYR A 21 -47.95 -18.19 39.54
CA TYR A 21 -48.97 -17.31 40.09
C TYR A 21 -49.65 -17.97 41.29
N LEU A 22 -49.91 -17.21 42.32
CA LEU A 22 -50.68 -17.62 43.49
C LEU A 22 -52.00 -16.85 43.55
N THR A 23 -53.08 -17.57 43.76
CA THR A 23 -54.39 -17.02 44.05
C THR A 23 -54.81 -17.49 45.43
N LEU A 24 -55.13 -16.56 46.33
CA LEU A 24 -55.63 -16.84 47.67
C LEU A 24 -57.14 -16.58 47.72
N GLN A 25 -57.90 -17.44 48.43
CA GLN A 25 -59.30 -17.17 48.81
C GLN A 25 -59.33 -16.50 50.18
N PRO A 26 -60.37 -15.70 50.54
CA PRO A 26 -60.54 -15.19 51.86
C PRO A 26 -60.60 -16.32 52.90
N PRO A 27 -59.90 -16.24 54.05
CA PRO A 27 -59.90 -17.29 55.09
C PRO A 27 -61.27 -17.45 55.66
N GLU A 28 -61.79 -18.67 55.74
CA GLU A 28 -63.09 -18.98 56.29
C GLU A 28 -63.17 -18.90 57.83
N THR A 29 -62.04 -19.09 58.52
CA THR A 29 -61.85 -19.02 59.95
C THR A 29 -60.73 -18.04 60.23
N GLY A 30 -60.89 -17.11 61.15
CA GLY A 30 -60.07 -15.95 61.48
C GLY A 30 -58.51 -16.11 61.56
N GLU A 31 -57.95 -17.25 61.19
CA GLU A 31 -56.54 -17.48 61.09
C GLU A 31 -56.09 -17.16 59.65
N GLY A 32 -55.31 -16.09 59.51
CA GLY A 32 -54.76 -15.65 58.21
C GLY A 32 -53.64 -16.57 57.72
N TYR A 33 -53.25 -16.46 56.38
CA TYR A 33 -52.12 -17.16 55.82
C TYR A 33 -50.80 -16.66 56.39
N THR A 34 -49.87 -17.57 56.64
CA THR A 34 -48.48 -17.22 57.00
C THR A 34 -47.55 -17.43 55.82
N LEU A 35 -46.50 -16.58 55.73
CA LEU A 35 -45.51 -16.68 54.65
C LEU A 35 -44.85 -18.06 54.59
N SER A 36 -44.48 -18.62 55.75
CA SER A 36 -43.80 -19.91 55.84
C SER A 36 -44.65 -21.09 55.34
N GLU A 37 -45.92 -21.05 55.60
CA GLU A 37 -46.89 -22.08 55.15
C GLU A 37 -47.12 -21.97 53.62
N LEU A 38 -47.30 -20.75 53.11
CA LEU A 38 -47.46 -20.52 51.68
C LEU A 38 -46.20 -20.91 50.88
N VAL A 39 -45.01 -20.53 51.32
CA VAL A 39 -43.77 -20.93 50.69
C VAL A 39 -43.57 -22.43 50.70
N ARG A 40 -43.92 -23.12 51.83
CA ARG A 40 -43.88 -24.58 51.91
C ARG A 40 -44.88 -25.21 50.95
N TYR A 41 -46.11 -24.68 50.86
CA TYR A 41 -47.13 -25.14 49.91
C TYR A 41 -46.71 -24.92 48.46
N ILE A 42 -46.21 -23.76 48.08
CA ILE A 42 -45.72 -23.41 46.76
C ILE A 42 -44.63 -24.40 46.29
N ARG A 43 -43.72 -24.79 47.20
CA ARG A 43 -42.69 -25.81 46.90
C ARG A 43 -43.30 -27.19 46.64
N THR A 44 -44.39 -27.58 47.34
CA THR A 44 -45.11 -28.86 47.05
C THR A 44 -45.75 -28.83 45.66
N GLN A 45 -46.13 -27.66 45.16
CA GLN A 45 -46.68 -27.47 43.80
C GLN A 45 -45.58 -27.36 42.73
N ARG A 46 -44.34 -27.84 43.02
CA ARG A 46 -43.19 -27.88 42.12
C ARG A 46 -42.64 -26.53 41.70
N VAL A 47 -42.89 -25.48 42.46
CA VAL A 47 -42.23 -24.17 42.31
C VAL A 47 -41.08 -24.14 43.31
N THR A 48 -39.85 -24.30 42.82
CA THR A 48 -38.63 -24.45 43.67
C THR A 48 -37.61 -23.37 43.44
N ASN A 49 -37.73 -22.62 42.31
CA ASN A 49 -36.76 -21.60 41.95
C ASN A 49 -37.44 -20.25 41.66
N GLY A 50 -36.73 -19.16 42.01
CA GLY A 50 -37.17 -17.79 41.73
C GLY A 50 -38.40 -17.32 42.53
N ILE A 51 -38.66 -17.92 43.70
CA ILE A 51 -39.79 -17.53 44.59
C ILE A 51 -39.51 -16.14 45.13
N ASP A 52 -40.47 -15.25 44.93
CA ASP A 52 -40.45 -13.88 45.46
C ASP A 52 -41.25 -13.83 46.80
N GLU A 53 -40.52 -14.07 47.90
CA GLU A 53 -41.11 -14.07 49.23
C GLU A 53 -41.66 -12.70 49.61
N ALA A 54 -41.09 -11.59 49.07
CA ALA A 54 -41.60 -10.25 49.33
C ALA A 54 -42.97 -10.03 48.68
N ALA A 55 -43.16 -10.48 47.43
CA ALA A 55 -44.48 -10.41 46.78
C ALA A 55 -45.54 -11.23 47.50
N ILE A 56 -45.16 -12.41 48.05
CA ILE A 56 -46.06 -13.20 48.86
C ILE A 56 -46.44 -12.50 50.14
N GLN A 57 -45.46 -11.87 50.82
CA GLN A 57 -45.71 -11.12 52.06
C GLN A 57 -46.62 -9.91 51.81
N GLU A 58 -46.35 -9.13 50.75
CA GLU A 58 -47.22 -8.01 50.36
C GLU A 58 -48.66 -8.45 50.09
N MET A 59 -48.83 -9.66 49.46
CA MET A 59 -50.14 -10.25 49.20
C MET A 59 -50.88 -10.58 50.50
N ILE A 60 -50.20 -11.11 51.52
CA ILE A 60 -50.75 -11.42 52.82
C ILE A 60 -51.13 -10.12 53.55
N ASP A 61 -50.22 -9.15 53.69
CA ASP A 61 -50.35 -7.92 54.40
C ASP A 61 -51.45 -7.02 53.81
N GLY A 62 -51.53 -6.99 52.47
CA GLY A 62 -52.50 -6.23 51.69
C GLY A 62 -53.88 -6.92 51.57
N GLY A 63 -54.06 -8.14 52.12
CA GLY A 63 -55.31 -8.91 51.99
C GLY A 63 -55.76 -9.15 50.51
N VAL A 64 -54.80 -9.42 49.64
CA VAL A 64 -55.10 -9.61 48.20
C VAL A 64 -55.66 -11.00 47.93
N TYR A 65 -56.96 -11.08 47.78
CA TYR A 65 -57.70 -12.33 47.51
C TYR A 65 -58.33 -12.34 46.14
N MET A 66 -58.59 -13.54 45.61
CA MET A 66 -59.30 -13.79 44.35
C MET A 66 -58.59 -13.16 43.12
N ARG A 67 -57.28 -12.93 43.24
CA ARG A 67 -56.46 -12.33 42.18
C ARG A 67 -55.19 -13.13 42.02
N ASP A 68 -54.77 -13.40 40.73
CA ASP A 68 -53.48 -14.00 40.41
C ASP A 68 -52.36 -13.02 40.66
N VAL A 69 -51.41 -13.34 41.56
CA VAL A 69 -50.18 -12.58 41.81
C VAL A 69 -49.01 -13.43 41.38
N CYS A 70 -48.08 -12.85 40.59
CA CYS A 70 -46.86 -13.55 40.17
C CYS A 70 -45.92 -13.67 41.39
N ILE A 71 -45.65 -14.90 41.83
CA ILE A 71 -44.88 -15.22 43.03
C ILE A 71 -43.56 -15.89 42.76
N ALA A 72 -43.27 -16.24 41.51
CA ALA A 72 -41.99 -16.78 41.11
C ALA A 72 -41.69 -16.49 39.65
N LYS A 73 -40.42 -16.19 39.36
CA LYS A 73 -39.92 -16.01 37.97
C LYS A 73 -38.68 -16.84 37.74
N GLY A 74 -38.68 -17.54 36.62
CA GLY A 74 -37.52 -18.26 36.08
C GLY A 74 -36.47 -17.28 35.52
N GLN A 75 -35.29 -17.81 35.27
CA GLN A 75 -34.24 -17.09 34.60
C GLN A 75 -34.16 -17.56 33.15
N PRO A 76 -34.37 -16.69 32.14
CA PRO A 76 -34.28 -17.06 30.76
C PRO A 76 -32.81 -17.41 30.37
N PRO A 77 -32.61 -18.33 29.42
CA PRO A 77 -31.27 -18.62 28.94
C PRO A 77 -30.73 -17.45 28.13
N VAL A 78 -29.41 -17.20 28.21
CA VAL A 78 -28.68 -16.26 27.35
C VAL A 78 -27.99 -17.07 26.27
N ASN A 79 -28.49 -16.97 25.06
CA ASN A 79 -27.87 -17.66 23.90
C ASN A 79 -26.57 -16.97 23.51
N ALA A 80 -25.60 -17.78 23.16
CA ALA A 80 -24.33 -17.27 22.64
C ALA A 80 -24.45 -16.76 21.20
N GLU A 81 -23.67 -15.75 20.89
CA GLU A 81 -23.44 -15.33 19.51
C GLU A 81 -22.42 -16.24 18.83
N ASN A 82 -22.57 -16.46 17.53
CA ASN A 82 -21.58 -17.21 16.75
C ASN A 82 -20.27 -16.42 16.60
N GLY A 83 -19.16 -17.12 16.43
CA GLY A 83 -17.90 -16.48 16.05
C GLY A 83 -18.05 -15.71 14.74
N ARG A 84 -17.27 -14.62 14.58
CA ARG A 84 -17.30 -13.78 13.39
C ARG A 84 -15.90 -13.28 13.02
N TYR A 85 -15.71 -12.98 11.74
CA TYR A 85 -14.53 -12.27 11.25
C TYR A 85 -14.89 -10.82 10.95
N GLU A 86 -14.00 -9.91 11.33
CA GLU A 86 -13.98 -8.53 10.88
C GLU A 86 -12.83 -8.39 9.89
N LEU A 87 -13.14 -8.13 8.61
CA LEU A 87 -12.16 -7.91 7.57
C LEU A 87 -11.73 -6.44 7.58
N HIS A 88 -10.43 -6.18 7.53
CA HIS A 88 -9.85 -4.83 7.49
C HIS A 88 -9.51 -4.38 6.06
N PHE A 89 -10.06 -5.03 5.07
CA PHE A 89 -10.02 -4.67 3.66
C PHE A 89 -11.40 -4.88 3.04
N ASN A 90 -11.64 -4.23 1.91
CA ASN A 90 -12.89 -4.41 1.18
C ASN A 90 -12.77 -5.63 0.24
N PRO A 91 -13.47 -6.75 0.51
CA PRO A 91 -13.46 -7.91 -0.37
C PRO A 91 -14.16 -7.65 -1.71
N ASP A 92 -15.10 -6.69 -1.74
CA ASP A 92 -15.85 -6.27 -2.92
C ASP A 92 -15.34 -4.89 -3.35
N VAL A 93 -14.28 -4.84 -4.16
CA VAL A 93 -13.77 -3.58 -4.72
C VAL A 93 -14.80 -3.03 -5.70
N ASP A 94 -15.50 -1.98 -5.29
CA ASP A 94 -16.55 -1.35 -6.08
C ASP A 94 -15.91 -0.56 -7.24
N GLY A 95 -15.94 -1.12 -8.44
CA GLY A 95 -15.41 -0.51 -9.66
C GLY A 95 -16.17 0.75 -10.11
N LYS A 96 -16.74 1.54 -9.19
CA LYS A 96 -17.47 2.77 -9.51
C LYS A 96 -16.54 3.98 -9.58
N PRO A 97 -16.64 4.79 -10.62
CA PRO A 97 -15.89 6.02 -10.73
C PRO A 97 -16.32 7.06 -9.68
N LYS A 98 -15.39 7.89 -9.24
CA LYS A 98 -15.69 9.00 -8.33
C LYS A 98 -16.38 10.14 -9.08
N VAL A 99 -17.38 10.72 -8.45
CA VAL A 99 -17.97 11.99 -8.91
C VAL A 99 -17.14 13.14 -8.33
N LYS A 100 -16.64 14.04 -9.17
CA LYS A 100 -15.90 15.23 -8.76
C LYS A 100 -16.86 16.28 -8.18
N GLU A 101 -16.30 17.27 -7.47
CA GLU A 101 -17.08 18.36 -6.86
C GLU A 101 -17.89 19.17 -7.90
N ASP A 102 -17.46 19.20 -9.17
CA ASP A 102 -18.15 19.84 -10.29
C ASP A 102 -19.25 18.98 -10.92
N GLY A 103 -19.55 17.80 -10.37
CA GLY A 103 -20.54 16.85 -10.86
C GLY A 103 -20.07 15.98 -12.03
N SER A 104 -18.84 16.15 -12.53
CA SER A 104 -18.27 15.32 -13.57
C SER A 104 -17.81 13.97 -13.02
N ILE A 105 -17.87 12.93 -13.86
CA ILE A 105 -17.48 11.58 -13.48
C ILE A 105 -16.01 11.37 -13.84
N ASP A 106 -15.17 11.04 -12.84
CA ASP A 106 -13.78 10.70 -13.06
C ASP A 106 -13.61 9.19 -13.29
N TYR A 107 -13.71 8.77 -14.53
CA TYR A 107 -13.53 7.37 -14.94
C TYR A 107 -12.10 6.83 -14.69
N TRP A 108 -11.10 7.69 -14.49
CA TRP A 108 -9.72 7.30 -14.22
C TRP A 108 -9.46 7.02 -12.74
N SER A 109 -10.39 7.38 -11.85
CA SER A 109 -10.28 7.15 -10.41
C SER A 109 -10.87 5.82 -9.92
N ILE A 110 -11.23 4.92 -10.83
CA ILE A 110 -11.76 3.59 -10.49
C ILE A 110 -10.70 2.82 -9.72
N ARG A 111 -10.96 2.52 -8.46
CA ARG A 111 -10.14 1.56 -7.70
C ARG A 111 -10.59 0.15 -8.07
N THR A 112 -9.75 -0.55 -8.81
CA THR A 112 -9.99 -1.95 -9.18
C THR A 112 -9.26 -2.93 -8.27
N VAL A 113 -8.50 -2.44 -7.30
CA VAL A 113 -7.59 -3.24 -6.46
C VAL A 113 -7.55 -2.71 -5.05
N GLU A 114 -7.69 -3.59 -4.08
CA GLU A 114 -7.40 -3.32 -2.68
C GLU A 114 -5.97 -3.72 -2.35
N MET A 115 -5.26 -2.87 -1.59
CA MET A 115 -3.84 -3.02 -1.30
C MET A 115 -3.60 -3.16 0.19
N VAL A 116 -2.64 -4.01 0.55
CA VAL A 116 -2.14 -4.17 1.93
C VAL A 116 -0.63 -4.02 1.97
N LYS A 117 -0.11 -3.67 3.14
CA LYS A 117 1.32 -3.60 3.43
C LYS A 117 1.74 -4.80 4.27
N GLU A 118 2.98 -5.22 4.12
CA GLU A 118 3.59 -6.21 5.01
C GLU A 118 3.44 -5.77 6.48
N GLY A 119 3.06 -6.70 7.36
CA GLY A 119 2.76 -6.42 8.76
C GLY A 119 1.38 -5.82 9.04
N GLN A 120 0.59 -5.51 8.02
CA GLN A 120 -0.76 -4.96 8.20
C GLN A 120 -1.74 -6.06 8.64
N ALA A 121 -2.56 -5.76 9.67
CA ALA A 121 -3.69 -6.63 10.03
C ALA A 121 -4.75 -6.60 8.92
N ILE A 122 -5.15 -7.78 8.45
CA ILE A 122 -6.13 -7.96 7.37
C ILE A 122 -7.48 -8.49 7.86
N ALA A 123 -7.49 -9.16 9.01
CA ALA A 123 -8.72 -9.64 9.64
C ALA A 123 -8.54 -9.87 11.14
N THR A 124 -9.63 -9.70 11.90
CA THR A 124 -9.69 -10.06 13.32
C THR A 124 -10.80 -11.08 13.54
N TYR A 125 -10.51 -12.13 14.28
CA TYR A 125 -11.46 -13.15 14.68
C TYR A 125 -12.00 -12.86 16.07
N TYR A 126 -13.31 -12.84 16.18
CA TYR A 126 -14.04 -12.80 17.45
C TYR A 126 -14.63 -14.18 17.72
N PRO A 127 -14.22 -14.86 18.81
CA PRO A 127 -14.76 -16.17 19.16
C PRO A 127 -16.24 -16.05 19.58
N PRO A 128 -16.98 -17.20 19.60
CA PRO A 128 -18.34 -17.21 20.11
C PRO A 128 -18.38 -16.74 21.56
N THR A 129 -19.45 -16.04 21.94
CA THR A 129 -19.69 -15.65 23.33
C THR A 129 -20.08 -16.89 24.18
N GLU A 130 -19.99 -16.77 25.50
CA GLU A 130 -20.45 -17.83 26.41
C GLU A 130 -21.98 -17.90 26.47
N ALA A 131 -22.50 -19.12 26.40
CA ALA A 131 -23.91 -19.38 26.59
C ALA A 131 -24.20 -19.61 28.07
N VAL A 132 -25.23 -18.96 28.62
CA VAL A 132 -25.64 -19.14 30.02
C VAL A 132 -27.00 -19.84 30.04
N ASN A 133 -27.04 -21.03 30.63
CA ASN A 133 -28.30 -21.76 30.79
C ASN A 133 -29.22 -21.01 31.71
N GLY A 134 -30.50 -20.98 31.37
CA GLY A 134 -31.58 -20.50 32.21
C GLY A 134 -32.08 -21.56 33.18
N MET A 135 -33.03 -21.20 34.03
CA MET A 135 -33.71 -22.11 34.96
C MET A 135 -35.17 -21.71 35.10
N ASN A 136 -36.09 -22.67 34.91
CA ASN A 136 -37.49 -22.40 35.07
C ASN A 136 -37.92 -22.39 36.56
N VAL A 137 -39.16 -22.02 36.86
CA VAL A 137 -39.67 -21.94 38.27
C VAL A 137 -39.69 -23.29 38.94
N SER A 138 -39.68 -24.40 38.22
CA SER A 138 -39.63 -25.77 38.76
C SER A 138 -38.21 -26.27 39.02
N GLY A 139 -37.18 -25.44 38.82
CA GLY A 139 -35.74 -25.78 39.01
C GLY A 139 -35.20 -26.65 37.87
N LYS A 140 -35.88 -26.76 36.72
CA LYS A 140 -35.33 -27.41 35.55
C LYS A 140 -34.48 -26.47 34.71
N PRO A 141 -33.26 -26.86 34.31
CA PRO A 141 -32.42 -26.02 33.46
C PRO A 141 -33.03 -25.88 32.06
N ILE A 142 -32.95 -24.68 31.51
CA ILE A 142 -33.28 -24.35 30.12
C ILE A 142 -31.96 -24.18 29.39
N LEU A 143 -31.67 -25.06 28.44
CA LEU A 143 -30.41 -25.04 27.72
C LEU A 143 -30.34 -23.83 26.78
N ALA A 144 -29.27 -23.05 26.93
CA ALA A 144 -28.93 -21.97 26.01
C ALA A 144 -28.29 -22.55 24.73
N VAL A 145 -28.53 -21.90 23.60
CA VAL A 145 -27.89 -22.26 22.34
C VAL A 145 -26.43 -21.83 22.37
N ARG A 146 -25.53 -22.79 22.16
CA ARG A 146 -24.09 -22.53 22.09
C ARG A 146 -23.71 -21.90 20.77
N GLY A 147 -22.84 -20.89 20.79
CA GLY A 147 -22.27 -20.28 19.61
C GLY A 147 -21.34 -21.24 18.87
N LYS A 148 -21.34 -21.18 17.54
CA LYS A 148 -20.47 -22.00 16.69
C LYS A 148 -19.21 -21.22 16.35
N PRO A 149 -18.00 -21.79 16.54
CA PRO A 149 -16.76 -21.19 16.08
C PRO A 149 -16.69 -21.24 14.55
N LEU A 150 -16.04 -20.27 13.92
CA LEU A 150 -15.75 -20.29 12.50
C LEU A 150 -14.41 -21.00 12.26
N GLN A 151 -14.27 -21.58 11.06
CA GLN A 151 -13.01 -22.17 10.65
C GLN A 151 -11.99 -21.08 10.34
N PRO A 152 -10.67 -21.33 10.60
CA PRO A 152 -9.61 -20.38 10.27
C PRO A 152 -9.66 -19.95 8.79
N LEU A 153 -9.33 -18.68 8.53
CA LEU A 153 -9.22 -18.15 7.17
C LEU A 153 -8.13 -18.91 6.42
N ARG A 154 -8.40 -19.23 5.16
CA ARG A 154 -7.50 -19.99 4.28
C ARG A 154 -6.99 -19.09 3.17
N GLY A 155 -5.73 -19.30 2.76
CA GLY A 155 -5.16 -18.56 1.65
C GLY A 155 -3.64 -18.56 1.61
N LYS A 156 -3.06 -17.53 0.98
CA LYS A 156 -1.60 -17.35 0.83
C LYS A 156 -1.21 -15.89 1.04
N GLY A 157 0.01 -15.68 1.56
CA GLY A 157 0.58 -14.36 1.75
C GLY A 157 0.18 -13.70 3.07
N PHE A 158 -0.33 -14.46 4.03
CA PHE A 158 -0.64 -14.02 5.38
C PHE A 158 -0.51 -15.17 6.38
N HIS A 159 -0.36 -14.85 7.65
CA HIS A 159 -0.37 -15.78 8.76
C HIS A 159 -1.34 -15.32 9.86
N CYS A 160 -1.69 -16.22 10.75
CA CYS A 160 -2.43 -15.92 11.96
C CYS A 160 -1.45 -15.74 13.12
N THR A 161 -1.72 -14.77 13.99
CA THR A 161 -0.96 -14.56 15.23
C THR A 161 -1.06 -15.79 16.16
N GLU A 162 -0.12 -15.93 17.08
CA GLU A 162 -0.05 -17.09 18.01
C GLU A 162 -1.30 -17.22 18.89
N ASP A 163 -1.98 -16.12 19.21
CA ASP A 163 -3.24 -16.09 19.95
C ASP A 163 -4.46 -16.48 19.12
N GLY A 164 -4.29 -16.68 17.80
CA GLY A 164 -5.35 -17.09 16.89
C GLY A 164 -6.39 -16.01 16.59
N SER A 165 -6.18 -14.76 17.03
CA SER A 165 -7.17 -13.67 16.93
C SER A 165 -6.99 -12.80 15.70
N THR A 166 -5.76 -12.58 15.24
CA THR A 166 -5.44 -11.60 14.20
C THR A 166 -4.72 -12.25 13.03
N TYR A 167 -5.08 -11.85 11.82
CA TYR A 167 -4.43 -12.26 10.58
C TYR A 167 -3.61 -11.10 10.02
N ILE A 168 -2.33 -11.34 9.72
CA ILE A 168 -1.35 -10.32 9.32
C ILE A 168 -0.79 -10.67 7.94
N ALA A 169 -0.64 -9.66 7.08
CA ALA A 169 -0.05 -9.79 5.75
C ALA A 169 1.46 -10.07 5.84
N ASP A 170 1.95 -11.12 5.14
CA ASP A 170 3.37 -11.49 5.05
C ASP A 170 4.15 -10.65 4.04
N LEU A 171 3.45 -9.96 3.14
CA LEU A 171 4.03 -9.17 2.06
C LEU A 171 3.11 -8.01 1.68
N SER A 172 3.71 -6.97 1.12
CA SER A 172 2.95 -5.87 0.51
C SER A 172 2.45 -6.27 -0.87
N GLY A 173 1.17 -6.00 -1.18
CA GLY A 173 0.63 -6.34 -2.48
C GLY A 173 -0.89 -6.25 -2.58
N LYS A 174 -1.42 -6.77 -3.69
CA LYS A 174 -2.85 -6.90 -3.94
C LYS A 174 -3.45 -7.94 -3.01
N ILE A 175 -4.51 -7.57 -2.26
CA ILE A 175 -5.34 -8.51 -1.53
C ILE A 175 -6.64 -8.74 -2.28
N GLU A 176 -7.04 -10.00 -2.38
CA GLU A 176 -8.32 -10.40 -2.97
C GLU A 176 -8.91 -11.55 -2.17
N MET A 177 -10.25 -11.61 -2.14
CA MET A 177 -10.99 -12.73 -1.56
C MET A 177 -11.80 -13.40 -2.66
N SER A 178 -11.55 -14.70 -2.91
CA SER A 178 -12.27 -15.49 -3.89
C SER A 178 -12.60 -16.84 -3.32
N ASN A 179 -13.89 -17.26 -3.44
CA ASN A 179 -14.38 -18.53 -2.92
C ASN A 179 -14.01 -18.76 -1.44
N GLY A 180 -14.08 -17.72 -0.61
CA GLY A 180 -13.76 -17.78 0.82
C GLY A 180 -12.26 -17.96 1.14
N LYS A 181 -11.38 -17.77 0.15
CA LYS A 181 -9.92 -17.81 0.32
C LYS A 181 -9.33 -16.43 0.07
N ILE A 182 -8.42 -16.02 0.94
CA ILE A 182 -7.68 -14.76 0.81
C ILE A 182 -6.35 -15.04 0.10
N ARG A 183 -6.00 -14.20 -0.88
CA ARG A 183 -4.69 -14.21 -1.53
C ARG A 183 -4.10 -12.81 -1.49
N ILE A 184 -2.84 -12.72 -1.05
CA ILE A 184 -2.01 -11.53 -1.20
C ILE A 184 -0.94 -11.87 -2.24
N SER A 185 -0.78 -10.99 -3.26
CA SER A 185 0.14 -11.19 -4.38
C SER A 185 1.00 -9.95 -4.57
N ALA A 186 2.32 -10.15 -4.67
CA ALA A 186 3.26 -9.07 -4.99
C ALA A 186 3.21 -8.65 -6.47
N VAL A 187 2.67 -9.51 -7.35
CA VAL A 187 2.48 -9.22 -8.78
C VAL A 187 1.02 -8.93 -9.05
N TYR A 188 0.76 -7.80 -9.70
CA TYR A 188 -0.56 -7.45 -10.18
C TYR A 188 -0.69 -7.75 -11.68
N GLU A 189 -1.45 -8.77 -12.02
CA GLU A 189 -1.73 -9.15 -13.40
C GLU A 189 -3.04 -8.54 -13.89
N ILE A 190 -2.98 -7.88 -15.05
CA ILE A 190 -4.13 -7.29 -15.74
C ILE A 190 -4.31 -8.06 -17.06
N PRO A 191 -5.39 -8.85 -17.21
CA PRO A 191 -5.55 -9.75 -18.35
C PRO A 191 -5.84 -9.06 -19.69
N GLY A 192 -6.23 -7.80 -19.68
CA GLY A 192 -6.58 -7.02 -20.86
C GLY A 192 -5.90 -5.65 -20.92
N ASP A 193 -6.50 -4.73 -21.68
CA ASP A 193 -6.00 -3.37 -21.84
C ASP A 193 -6.24 -2.52 -20.59
N VAL A 194 -5.28 -1.64 -20.28
CA VAL A 194 -5.47 -0.55 -19.31
C VAL A 194 -6.03 0.67 -20.04
N GLY A 195 -7.21 1.11 -19.63
CA GLY A 195 -7.93 2.22 -20.25
C GLY A 195 -9.06 2.74 -19.36
N ILE A 196 -10.08 3.36 -19.96
CA ILE A 196 -11.20 3.96 -19.21
C ILE A 196 -11.91 2.94 -18.30
N GLY A 197 -12.04 1.68 -18.74
CA GLY A 197 -12.70 0.63 -17.96
C GLY A 197 -11.91 0.12 -16.75
N THR A 198 -10.58 0.17 -16.82
CA THR A 198 -9.67 -0.21 -15.73
C THR A 198 -9.30 0.97 -14.83
N GLY A 199 -9.41 2.21 -15.35
CA GLY A 199 -8.86 3.41 -14.73
C GLY A 199 -7.33 3.47 -14.78
N ASN A 200 -6.75 4.41 -14.03
CA ASN A 200 -5.32 4.48 -13.83
C ASN A 200 -4.86 3.36 -12.90
N VAL A 201 -3.66 2.84 -13.14
CA VAL A 201 -3.04 1.78 -12.33
C VAL A 201 -1.95 2.39 -11.46
N GLU A 202 -2.10 2.27 -10.15
CA GLU A 202 -1.05 2.59 -9.16
C GLU A 202 -0.86 1.38 -8.26
N TYR A 203 0.36 0.82 -8.22
CA TYR A 203 0.63 -0.42 -7.53
C TYR A 203 1.99 -0.44 -6.82
N HIS A 204 2.04 -1.06 -5.62
CA HIS A 204 3.30 -1.33 -4.91
C HIS A 204 3.72 -2.78 -5.16
N GLY A 205 4.60 -3.00 -6.13
CA GLY A 205 5.07 -4.33 -6.55
C GLY A 205 5.18 -4.40 -8.07
N ASP A 206 5.33 -5.60 -8.61
CA ASP A 206 5.45 -5.81 -10.06
C ASP A 206 4.08 -5.85 -10.73
N VAL A 207 3.98 -5.27 -11.93
CA VAL A 207 2.75 -5.22 -12.73
C VAL A 207 2.97 -5.89 -14.07
N VAL A 208 2.03 -6.76 -14.47
CA VAL A 208 2.00 -7.40 -15.78
C VAL A 208 0.66 -7.07 -16.46
N ILE A 209 0.73 -6.46 -17.64
CA ILE A 209 -0.44 -6.11 -18.45
C ILE A 209 -0.37 -6.96 -19.72
N HIS A 210 -1.30 -7.93 -19.88
CA HIS A 210 -1.37 -8.80 -21.04
C HIS A 210 -1.94 -8.12 -22.29
N GLY A 211 -2.66 -7.00 -22.09
CA GLY A 211 -3.08 -6.10 -23.15
C GLY A 211 -2.13 -4.93 -23.37
N GLY A 212 -2.63 -3.84 -23.95
CA GLY A 212 -1.95 -2.58 -24.16
C GLY A 212 -2.36 -1.52 -23.14
N ILE A 213 -1.80 -0.31 -23.29
CA ILE A 213 -2.19 0.86 -22.51
C ILE A 213 -2.82 1.87 -23.48
N LYS A 214 -4.08 2.22 -23.22
CA LYS A 214 -4.88 3.10 -24.07
C LYS A 214 -4.59 4.59 -23.83
N PRO A 215 -4.91 5.46 -24.81
CA PRO A 215 -4.65 6.89 -24.70
C PRO A 215 -5.24 7.52 -23.44
N GLY A 216 -4.41 8.30 -22.73
CA GLY A 216 -4.78 9.02 -21.52
C GLY A 216 -4.59 8.24 -20.22
N ALA A 217 -4.33 6.94 -20.28
CA ALA A 217 -4.08 6.12 -19.10
C ALA A 217 -2.72 6.42 -18.45
N LYS A 218 -2.68 6.34 -17.12
CA LYS A 218 -1.46 6.39 -16.33
C LYS A 218 -1.25 5.05 -15.62
N VAL A 219 -0.03 4.50 -15.75
CA VAL A 219 0.42 3.31 -15.02
C VAL A 219 1.65 3.67 -14.20
N SER A 220 1.56 3.48 -12.89
CA SER A 220 2.64 3.74 -11.95
C SER A 220 2.85 2.53 -11.05
N THR A 221 4.10 2.08 -10.91
CA THR A 221 4.45 0.98 -10.01
C THR A 221 5.77 1.23 -9.31
N SER A 222 5.93 0.74 -8.07
CA SER A 222 7.23 0.76 -7.38
C SER A 222 8.15 -0.40 -7.80
N GLY A 223 7.61 -1.43 -8.42
CA GLY A 223 8.33 -2.60 -8.97
C GLY A 223 8.62 -2.47 -10.45
N SER A 224 8.68 -3.61 -11.12
CA SER A 224 8.85 -3.72 -12.58
C SER A 224 7.50 -3.74 -13.31
N LEU A 225 7.47 -3.26 -14.52
CA LEU A 225 6.30 -3.26 -15.39
C LEU A 225 6.57 -4.06 -16.66
N THR A 226 5.69 -5.01 -16.98
CA THR A 226 5.67 -5.70 -18.27
C THR A 226 4.36 -5.43 -18.99
N VAL A 227 4.41 -5.01 -20.25
CA VAL A 227 3.24 -4.79 -21.12
C VAL A 227 3.42 -5.57 -22.40
N ASP A 228 2.47 -6.46 -22.72
CA ASP A 228 2.51 -7.30 -23.92
C ASP A 228 1.99 -6.57 -25.16
N GLY A 229 0.96 -5.75 -25.01
CA GLY A 229 0.32 -4.99 -26.08
C GLY A 229 0.99 -3.64 -26.39
N ILE A 230 0.40 -2.90 -27.33
CA ILE A 230 0.87 -1.55 -27.71
C ILE A 230 0.44 -0.53 -26.64
N CYS A 231 1.36 0.36 -26.29
CA CYS A 231 1.08 1.52 -25.44
C CYS A 231 0.84 2.76 -26.32
N GLU A 232 -0.26 3.45 -26.10
CA GLU A 232 -0.66 4.59 -26.92
C GLU A 232 -0.88 5.83 -26.06
N ASN A 233 -0.16 6.92 -26.35
CA ASN A 233 -0.34 8.26 -25.74
C ASN A 233 -0.63 8.22 -24.22
N CYS A 234 0.23 7.55 -23.47
CA CYS A 234 0.07 7.23 -22.05
C CYS A 234 1.25 7.72 -21.20
N VAL A 235 1.10 7.63 -19.87
CA VAL A 235 2.17 7.90 -18.91
C VAL A 235 2.51 6.61 -18.18
N ILE A 236 3.81 6.24 -18.20
CA ILE A 236 4.31 5.02 -17.59
C ILE A 236 5.45 5.36 -16.63
N GLU A 237 5.33 4.93 -15.38
CA GLU A 237 6.36 5.10 -14.36
C GLU A 237 6.58 3.75 -13.63
N ALA A 238 7.83 3.28 -13.57
CA ALA A 238 8.21 2.10 -12.80
C ALA A 238 9.43 2.40 -11.92
N GLY A 239 9.42 1.88 -10.70
CA GLY A 239 10.57 2.03 -9.78
C GLY A 239 11.76 1.15 -10.15
N LYS A 240 11.52 0.08 -10.95
CA LYS A 240 12.54 -0.83 -11.48
C LYS A 240 12.50 -0.86 -13.00
N ASP A 241 12.47 -2.04 -13.60
CA ASP A 241 12.56 -2.23 -15.03
C ASP A 241 11.20 -2.11 -15.75
N ILE A 242 11.24 -1.67 -17.00
CA ILE A 242 10.09 -1.62 -17.90
C ILE A 242 10.35 -2.49 -19.13
N VAL A 243 9.41 -3.41 -19.41
CA VAL A 243 9.43 -4.26 -20.60
C VAL A 243 8.17 -4.01 -21.44
N LEU A 244 8.32 -3.40 -22.63
CA LEU A 244 7.23 -3.09 -23.56
C LEU A 244 7.38 -3.95 -24.82
N ARG A 245 6.79 -5.15 -24.81
CA ARG A 245 7.00 -6.16 -25.86
C ARG A 245 6.56 -5.73 -27.25
N SER A 246 5.53 -4.89 -27.32
CA SER A 246 5.01 -4.38 -28.60
C SER A 246 5.45 -2.97 -28.94
N GLY A 247 5.99 -2.18 -27.97
CA GLY A 247 6.45 -0.81 -28.18
C GLY A 247 5.41 0.27 -27.89
N VAL A 248 5.72 1.53 -28.22
CA VAL A 248 4.94 2.70 -27.86
C VAL A 248 4.71 3.63 -29.03
N LEU A 249 3.43 3.93 -29.29
CA LEU A 249 2.96 4.99 -30.16
C LEU A 249 2.65 6.23 -29.31
N GLY A 250 3.55 7.17 -29.29
CA GLY A 250 3.46 8.32 -28.44
C GLY A 250 2.70 9.50 -29.03
N GLY A 251 2.74 10.59 -28.28
CA GLY A 251 2.20 11.90 -28.62
C GLY A 251 2.70 12.93 -27.61
N ASN A 252 2.22 14.15 -27.68
CA ASN A 252 2.71 15.29 -26.88
C ASN A 252 2.76 15.04 -25.34
N LYS A 253 1.98 14.10 -24.82
CA LYS A 253 1.90 13.79 -23.38
C LYS A 253 2.51 12.45 -22.99
N THR A 254 3.09 11.71 -23.95
CA THR A 254 3.66 10.39 -23.67
C THR A 254 4.98 10.52 -22.91
N SER A 255 5.03 9.93 -21.73
CA SER A 255 6.23 9.92 -20.90
C SER A 255 6.42 8.53 -20.29
N ILE A 256 7.63 8.00 -20.39
CA ILE A 256 8.02 6.69 -19.87
C ILE A 256 9.24 6.89 -18.99
N ARG A 257 9.15 6.46 -17.73
CA ARG A 257 10.24 6.57 -16.77
C ARG A 257 10.45 5.25 -16.02
N ALA A 258 11.69 4.77 -16.01
CA ALA A 258 12.12 3.62 -15.23
C ALA A 258 13.25 4.01 -14.26
N GLY A 259 13.17 3.49 -13.03
CA GLY A 259 14.29 3.53 -12.08
C GLY A 259 15.38 2.49 -12.40
N GLY A 260 15.11 1.55 -13.30
CA GLY A 260 16.03 0.55 -13.83
C GLY A 260 16.15 0.66 -15.34
N ASN A 261 16.08 -0.47 -16.04
CA ASN A 261 16.26 -0.60 -17.48
C ASN A 261 14.93 -0.50 -18.23
N ILE A 262 15.01 -0.12 -19.51
CA ILE A 262 13.85 -0.13 -20.41
C ILE A 262 14.15 -0.99 -21.62
N HIS A 263 13.30 -1.99 -21.87
CA HIS A 263 13.29 -2.79 -23.08
C HIS A 263 12.02 -2.52 -23.88
N ALA A 264 12.14 -2.13 -25.13
CA ALA A 264 10.99 -1.89 -25.98
C ALA A 264 11.26 -2.33 -27.42
N LYS A 265 10.19 -2.65 -28.15
CA LYS A 265 10.32 -2.95 -29.57
C LYS A 265 10.52 -1.66 -30.36
N PHE A 266 9.78 -0.59 -30.06
CA PHE A 266 9.94 0.71 -30.71
C PHE A 266 9.43 1.86 -29.82
N PHE A 267 9.93 3.06 -30.12
CA PHE A 267 9.41 4.32 -29.61
C PHE A 267 9.10 5.26 -30.78
N GLU A 268 7.88 5.78 -30.83
CA GLU A 268 7.49 6.82 -31.77
C GLU A 268 6.90 8.00 -30.99
N TYR A 269 7.47 9.20 -31.16
CA TYR A 269 7.03 10.46 -30.54
C TYR A 269 6.94 10.39 -29.01
N CYS A 270 7.92 9.75 -28.37
CA CYS A 270 7.94 9.49 -26.94
C CYS A 270 9.01 10.29 -26.20
N LYS A 271 8.77 10.57 -24.91
CA LYS A 271 9.78 10.98 -23.93
C LYS A 271 10.09 9.78 -23.03
N VAL A 272 11.32 9.29 -23.11
CA VAL A 272 11.75 8.08 -22.40
C VAL A 272 12.95 8.40 -21.52
N LYS A 273 12.90 8.00 -20.26
CA LYS A 273 14.01 8.17 -19.31
C LYS A 273 14.22 6.90 -18.50
N ALA A 274 15.45 6.40 -18.49
CA ALA A 274 15.89 5.25 -17.70
C ALA A 274 17.07 5.64 -16.81
N ASP A 275 17.04 5.21 -15.54
CA ASP A 275 18.22 5.30 -14.67
C ASP A 275 19.27 4.22 -15.04
N GLY A 276 18.88 3.12 -15.68
CA GLY A 276 19.70 2.11 -16.32
C GLY A 276 19.79 2.30 -17.84
N PHE A 277 19.99 1.20 -18.57
CA PHE A 277 20.10 1.22 -20.03
C PHE A 277 18.72 1.23 -20.73
N ILE A 278 18.71 1.65 -22.00
CA ILE A 278 17.58 1.56 -22.90
C ILE A 278 17.94 0.63 -24.04
N GLU A 279 17.14 -0.43 -24.25
CA GLU A 279 17.24 -1.29 -25.40
C GLU A 279 15.98 -1.19 -26.27
N VAL A 280 16.14 -0.86 -27.53
CA VAL A 280 15.04 -0.68 -28.48
C VAL A 280 15.43 -1.10 -29.89
N THR A 281 14.47 -1.59 -30.68
CA THR A 281 14.76 -1.90 -32.09
C THR A 281 14.81 -0.64 -32.95
N TYR A 282 13.87 0.32 -32.80
CA TYR A 282 13.96 1.61 -33.47
C TYR A 282 13.28 2.72 -32.68
N ALA A 283 13.73 3.95 -32.92
CA ALA A 283 13.15 5.15 -32.34
C ALA A 283 12.92 6.21 -33.43
N LEU A 284 11.69 6.75 -33.48
CA LEU A 284 11.27 7.80 -34.41
C LEU A 284 10.84 9.04 -33.60
N ASP A 285 11.44 10.18 -33.91
CA ASP A 285 11.14 11.49 -33.29
C ASP A 285 10.93 11.43 -31.76
N SER A 286 11.78 10.64 -31.10
CA SER A 286 11.68 10.37 -29.67
C SER A 286 12.83 11.00 -28.90
N HIS A 287 12.56 11.39 -27.64
CA HIS A 287 13.55 11.89 -26.70
C HIS A 287 13.91 10.79 -25.71
N MET A 288 15.06 10.16 -25.88
CA MET A 288 15.55 9.09 -25.02
C MET A 288 16.68 9.57 -24.15
N ILE A 289 16.60 9.34 -22.84
CA ILE A 289 17.65 9.67 -21.86
C ILE A 289 17.95 8.41 -21.05
N SER A 290 19.18 7.93 -21.10
CA SER A 290 19.69 6.82 -20.30
C SER A 290 20.84 7.30 -19.42
N PHE A 291 20.82 6.95 -18.13
CA PHE A 291 21.97 7.19 -17.26
C PHE A 291 23.00 6.06 -17.32
N ASP A 292 22.86 5.17 -18.31
CA ASP A 292 23.82 4.15 -18.66
C ASP A 292 24.04 4.12 -20.17
N HIS A 293 23.57 3.11 -20.88
CA HIS A 293 23.83 2.85 -22.30
C HIS A 293 22.53 2.82 -23.12
N ILE A 294 22.59 3.19 -24.40
CA ILE A 294 21.47 2.98 -25.34
C ILE A 294 21.88 1.97 -26.40
N TYR A 295 21.12 0.88 -26.48
CA TYR A 295 21.24 -0.17 -27.49
C TYR A 295 20.11 -0.06 -28.50
N VAL A 296 20.43 0.19 -29.76
CA VAL A 296 19.44 0.22 -30.86
C VAL A 296 19.82 -0.86 -31.87
N THR A 297 19.38 -2.08 -31.55
CA THR A 297 19.82 -3.32 -32.18
C THR A 297 18.71 -3.94 -33.04
N GLY A 298 19.06 -5.02 -33.76
CA GLY A 298 18.13 -5.72 -34.66
C GLY A 298 18.28 -5.30 -36.13
N LYS A 299 17.69 -6.07 -37.04
CA LYS A 299 17.87 -5.90 -38.50
C LYS A 299 17.54 -4.49 -39.02
N LYS A 300 16.65 -3.78 -38.38
CA LYS A 300 16.21 -2.41 -38.72
C LYS A 300 16.55 -1.39 -37.64
N GLY A 301 17.52 -1.71 -36.73
CA GLY A 301 17.89 -0.85 -35.63
C GLY A 301 18.23 0.56 -36.06
N SER A 302 17.40 1.55 -35.75
CA SER A 302 17.60 2.92 -36.20
C SER A 302 17.07 3.97 -35.20
N ILE A 303 17.79 5.09 -35.14
CA ILE A 303 17.32 6.33 -34.53
C ILE A 303 17.09 7.34 -35.64
N ILE A 304 15.86 7.80 -35.83
CA ILE A 304 15.47 8.75 -36.85
C ILE A 304 14.75 9.92 -36.21
N GLY A 305 15.33 11.11 -36.32
CA GLY A 305 14.78 12.31 -35.65
C GLY A 305 14.96 12.30 -34.13
N GLY A 306 14.56 13.37 -33.50
CA GLY A 306 14.55 13.50 -32.04
C GLY A 306 15.94 13.62 -31.41
N TYR A 307 16.05 13.18 -30.16
CA TYR A 307 17.24 13.31 -29.33
C TYR A 307 17.48 12.06 -28.50
N ALA A 308 18.71 11.52 -28.56
CA ALA A 308 19.10 10.40 -27.71
C ALA A 308 20.36 10.76 -26.91
N TYR A 309 20.29 10.58 -25.57
CA TYR A 309 21.36 10.84 -24.65
C TYR A 309 21.65 9.60 -23.80
N ALA A 310 22.95 9.23 -23.73
CA ALA A 310 23.41 8.16 -22.86
C ALA A 310 24.74 8.53 -22.19
N ILE A 311 24.93 8.20 -20.93
CA ILE A 311 26.17 8.51 -20.22
C ILE A 311 27.31 7.61 -20.68
N SER A 312 27.09 6.28 -20.70
CA SER A 312 28.17 5.31 -20.96
C SER A 312 28.46 5.10 -22.45
N GLY A 313 27.49 5.38 -23.33
CA GLY A 313 27.65 5.24 -24.77
C GLY A 313 26.41 4.76 -25.51
N MET A 314 26.55 4.55 -26.84
CA MET A 314 25.47 4.04 -27.70
C MET A 314 26.01 3.03 -28.71
N ASP A 315 25.26 1.94 -28.88
CA ASP A 315 25.45 1.01 -29.97
C ASP A 315 24.20 1.02 -30.85
N VAL A 316 24.36 1.50 -32.10
CA VAL A 316 23.24 1.75 -33.01
C VAL A 316 23.56 1.17 -34.38
N ASN A 317 22.57 0.59 -35.06
CA ASN A 317 22.80 0.13 -36.44
C ASN A 317 22.73 1.28 -37.44
N VAL A 318 21.73 2.17 -37.31
CA VAL A 318 21.53 3.29 -38.24
C VAL A 318 21.16 4.56 -37.49
N ILE A 319 21.80 5.69 -37.80
CA ILE A 319 21.44 7.02 -37.31
C ILE A 319 21.03 7.90 -38.51
N GLY A 320 19.81 8.49 -38.40
CA GLY A 320 19.21 9.31 -39.44
C GLY A 320 18.59 8.52 -40.55
N ASN A 321 18.25 9.18 -41.62
CA ASN A 321 17.67 8.60 -42.85
C ASN A 321 18.07 9.41 -44.09
N SER A 322 17.70 8.91 -45.27
CA SER A 322 18.01 9.54 -46.57
C SER A 322 17.31 10.88 -46.80
N THR A 323 16.31 11.25 -45.99
CA THR A 323 15.63 12.55 -46.05
C THR A 323 16.23 13.59 -45.08
N GLU A 324 17.39 13.25 -44.49
CA GLU A 324 18.19 14.14 -43.61
C GLU A 324 17.41 14.69 -42.43
N VAL A 325 16.48 13.88 -41.87
CA VAL A 325 15.76 14.29 -40.63
C VAL A 325 16.76 14.56 -39.54
N LYS A 326 16.70 15.77 -38.93
CA LYS A 326 17.60 16.20 -37.88
C LYS A 326 17.58 15.22 -36.69
N THR A 327 18.65 14.45 -36.59
CA THR A 327 18.82 13.45 -35.52
C THR A 327 20.00 13.82 -34.63
N GLN A 328 19.78 13.90 -33.35
CA GLN A 328 20.80 14.30 -32.38
C GLN A 328 21.11 13.14 -31.43
N VAL A 329 22.36 12.75 -31.35
CA VAL A 329 22.85 11.73 -30.44
C VAL A 329 23.95 12.29 -29.58
N HIS A 330 23.85 12.10 -28.27
CA HIS A 330 24.79 12.63 -27.33
C HIS A 330 25.23 11.55 -26.32
N VAL A 331 26.51 11.42 -26.05
CA VAL A 331 27.06 10.54 -25.03
C VAL A 331 28.05 11.26 -24.14
N GLY A 332 28.28 10.70 -22.95
CA GLY A 332 29.20 11.23 -21.96
C GLY A 332 28.53 12.14 -20.95
N VAL A 333 29.35 12.90 -20.21
CA VAL A 333 28.90 13.70 -19.08
C VAL A 333 28.56 15.12 -19.54
N SER A 334 27.32 15.54 -19.31
CA SER A 334 26.88 16.90 -19.66
C SER A 334 27.61 17.97 -18.82
N ALA A 335 27.73 19.19 -19.38
CA ALA A 335 28.27 20.34 -18.64
C ALA A 335 27.47 20.60 -17.35
N GLN A 336 26.15 20.44 -17.40
CA GLN A 336 25.27 20.64 -16.26
C GLN A 336 25.57 19.66 -15.13
N MET A 337 25.80 18.38 -15.43
CA MET A 337 26.16 17.38 -14.40
C MET A 337 27.51 17.67 -13.75
N ARG A 338 28.49 18.12 -14.54
CA ARG A 338 29.80 18.53 -13.98
C ARG A 338 29.68 19.75 -13.08
N GLN A 339 28.84 20.71 -13.45
CA GLN A 339 28.60 21.90 -12.63
C GLN A 339 27.90 21.51 -11.33
N GLU A 340 26.84 20.68 -11.40
CA GLU A 340 26.13 20.18 -10.23
C GLU A 340 27.07 19.46 -9.24
N LEU A 341 27.94 18.60 -9.76
CA LEU A 341 28.96 17.92 -8.94
C LEU A 341 29.87 18.92 -8.23
N SER A 342 30.38 19.93 -8.97
CA SER A 342 31.24 20.97 -8.40
C SER A 342 30.51 21.79 -7.33
N ASP A 343 29.25 22.14 -7.57
CA ASP A 343 28.47 22.96 -6.62
C ASP A 343 28.14 22.16 -5.35
N LEU A 344 27.83 20.86 -5.46
CA LEU A 344 27.64 20.00 -4.30
C LEU A 344 28.90 19.80 -3.49
N GLN A 345 30.05 19.58 -4.13
CA GLN A 345 31.33 19.45 -3.45
C GLN A 345 31.67 20.73 -2.68
N LYS A 346 31.47 21.91 -3.29
CA LYS A 346 31.65 23.20 -2.64
C LYS A 346 30.71 23.41 -1.45
N SER A 347 29.44 23.02 -1.59
CA SER A 347 28.46 23.09 -0.50
C SER A 347 28.86 22.20 0.69
N ILE A 348 29.39 21.01 0.43
CA ILE A 348 29.93 20.12 1.50
C ILE A 348 31.08 20.77 2.23
N GLU A 349 32.00 21.40 1.51
CA GLU A 349 33.17 22.09 2.11
C GLU A 349 32.70 23.27 2.98
N GLU A 350 31.82 24.14 2.46
CA GLU A 350 31.24 25.27 3.19
C GLU A 350 30.49 24.80 4.46
N ASN A 351 29.66 23.80 4.36
CA ASN A 351 28.94 23.22 5.49
C ASN A 351 29.89 22.56 6.51
N GLY A 352 30.98 21.95 6.05
CA GLY A 352 32.07 21.44 6.91
C GLY A 352 32.73 22.54 7.76
N GLU A 353 32.98 23.71 7.18
CA GLU A 353 33.51 24.86 7.92
C GLU A 353 32.48 25.40 8.94
N VAL A 354 31.20 25.40 8.61
CA VAL A 354 30.12 25.77 9.54
C VAL A 354 30.10 24.82 10.75
N ILE A 355 30.20 23.51 10.53
CA ILE A 355 30.26 22.53 11.63
C ILE A 355 31.48 22.75 12.52
N LYS A 356 32.66 23.04 11.96
CA LYS A 356 33.87 23.36 12.74
C LYS A 356 33.64 24.56 13.63
N LYS A 357 33.05 25.66 13.10
CA LYS A 357 32.73 26.88 13.85
C LYS A 357 31.72 26.58 14.98
N ILE A 358 30.63 25.86 14.70
CA ILE A 358 29.62 25.48 15.71
C ILE A 358 30.29 24.63 16.81
N THR A 359 31.11 23.65 16.43
CA THR A 359 31.76 22.74 17.38
C THR A 359 32.77 23.50 18.29
N THR A 360 33.49 24.44 17.72
CA THR A 360 34.43 25.32 18.48
C THR A 360 33.63 26.22 19.43
N GLY A 361 32.54 26.82 18.97
CA GLY A 361 31.63 27.62 19.80
C GLY A 361 31.01 26.84 20.94
N LEU A 362 30.55 25.62 20.70
CA LEU A 362 30.05 24.74 21.75
C LEU A 362 31.09 24.40 22.81
N LYS A 363 32.33 24.05 22.39
CA LYS A 363 33.43 23.78 23.31
C LYS A 363 33.78 25.00 24.16
N GLN A 364 33.85 26.20 23.56
CA GLN A 364 34.10 27.43 24.29
C GLN A 364 32.97 27.75 25.28
N PHE A 365 31.70 27.57 24.86
CA PHE A 365 30.56 27.80 25.71
C PHE A 365 30.56 26.86 26.93
N GLU A 366 30.84 25.56 26.75
CA GLU A 366 30.96 24.57 27.81
C GLU A 366 32.11 24.86 28.78
N LEU A 367 33.28 25.30 28.28
CA LEU A 367 34.41 25.68 29.07
C LEU A 367 34.13 26.91 29.96
N VAL A 368 33.47 27.95 29.42
CA VAL A 368 33.11 29.16 30.16
C VAL A 368 32.05 28.84 31.25
N ALA A 369 31.10 27.98 30.92
CA ALA A 369 30.08 27.58 31.87
C ALA A 369 30.66 26.74 33.01
N ALA A 370 31.55 25.80 32.71
CA ALA A 370 32.24 24.99 33.71
C ALA A 370 33.07 25.88 34.69
N LYS A 371 33.74 26.92 34.18
CA LYS A 371 34.48 27.90 35.03
C LYS A 371 33.56 28.71 35.94
N LYS A 372 32.30 28.93 35.55
CA LYS A 372 31.28 29.68 36.32
C LYS A 372 30.39 28.81 37.17
N GLY A 373 30.52 27.45 37.14
CA GLY A 373 29.68 26.53 37.88
C GLY A 373 28.23 26.48 37.40
N ILE A 374 27.97 26.86 36.12
CA ILE A 374 26.61 26.91 35.55
C ILE A 374 26.34 25.61 34.80
N ASP A 375 25.20 24.95 35.14
CA ASP A 375 24.71 23.81 34.39
C ASP A 375 24.06 24.26 33.07
N VAL A 376 24.72 23.94 31.95
CA VAL A 376 24.26 24.28 30.59
C VAL A 376 23.44 23.19 29.91
N SER A 377 23.11 22.11 30.61
CA SER A 377 22.37 21.00 30.02
C SER A 377 20.99 21.41 29.46
N LYS A 378 20.38 22.42 30.05
CA LYS A 378 19.06 22.98 29.70
C LYS A 378 19.11 24.35 29.01
N ASP A 379 20.32 24.86 28.68
CA ASP A 379 20.45 26.17 28.02
C ASP A 379 19.91 26.12 26.58
N SER A 380 19.04 27.07 26.24
CA SER A 380 18.41 27.15 24.91
C SER A 380 19.44 27.34 23.80
N ARG A 381 20.50 28.15 24.06
CA ARG A 381 21.55 28.43 23.08
C ARG A 381 22.37 27.18 22.73
N ARG A 382 22.69 26.35 23.73
CA ARG A 382 23.35 25.07 23.52
C ARG A 382 22.45 24.14 22.66
N THR A 383 21.15 24.10 22.98
CA THR A 383 20.19 23.30 22.25
C THR A 383 20.05 23.75 20.79
N GLU A 384 20.01 25.05 20.54
CA GLU A 384 19.99 25.64 19.18
C GLU A 384 21.26 25.31 18.39
N LEU A 385 22.44 25.45 18.98
CA LEU A 385 23.70 25.09 18.33
C LEU A 385 23.79 23.60 18.03
N LEU A 386 23.30 22.73 18.90
CA LEU A 386 23.24 21.28 18.66
C LEU A 386 22.25 20.95 17.53
N ARG A 387 21.09 21.58 17.50
CA ARG A 387 20.11 21.40 16.41
C ARG A 387 20.68 21.86 15.06
N ALA A 388 21.33 23.03 15.05
CA ALA A 388 22.00 23.55 13.85
C ALA A 388 23.10 22.58 13.37
N LYS A 389 23.92 22.05 14.29
CA LYS A 389 24.94 21.05 13.97
C LYS A 389 24.34 19.80 13.37
N MET A 390 23.31 19.24 13.99
CA MET A 390 22.62 18.03 13.49
C MET A 390 22.00 18.24 12.10
N LYS A 391 21.37 19.40 11.89
CA LYS A 391 20.80 19.76 10.58
C LYS A 391 21.89 19.82 9.52
N THR A 392 22.95 20.58 9.76
CA THR A 392 24.07 20.71 8.80
C THR A 392 24.78 19.39 8.54
N GLN A 393 24.86 18.49 9.55
CA GLN A 393 25.38 17.13 9.35
C GLN A 393 24.48 16.29 8.46
N ALA A 394 23.15 16.41 8.60
CA ALA A 394 22.19 15.72 7.72
C ALA A 394 22.31 16.25 6.28
N ASP A 395 22.39 17.58 6.10
CA ASP A 395 22.56 18.21 4.78
C ASP A 395 23.85 17.75 4.08
N ILE A 396 24.96 17.64 4.83
CA ILE A 396 26.22 17.08 4.29
C ILE A 396 26.06 15.62 3.88
N ALA A 397 25.40 14.81 4.71
CA ALA A 397 25.23 13.38 4.41
C ALA A 397 24.35 13.15 3.16
N GLU A 398 23.34 13.99 2.96
CA GLU A 398 22.50 13.96 1.75
C GLU A 398 23.31 14.41 0.52
N SER A 399 24.02 15.52 0.62
CA SER A 399 24.90 16.05 -0.45
C SER A 399 25.99 15.03 -0.82
N GLN A 400 26.59 14.34 0.16
CA GLN A 400 27.61 13.32 -0.10
C GLN A 400 27.07 12.15 -0.92
N LYS A 401 25.85 11.67 -0.63
CA LYS A 401 25.19 10.61 -1.43
C LYS A 401 24.97 11.07 -2.88
N ALA A 402 24.60 12.34 -3.07
CA ALA A 402 24.42 12.89 -4.40
C ALA A 402 25.76 13.00 -5.15
N VAL A 403 26.83 13.42 -4.45
CA VAL A 403 28.21 13.46 -5.01
C VAL A 403 28.66 12.07 -5.42
N ASP A 404 28.55 11.07 -4.54
CA ASP A 404 28.97 9.69 -4.82
C ASP A 404 28.26 9.14 -6.08
N ARG A 405 26.95 9.41 -6.22
CA ARG A 405 26.16 9.02 -7.41
C ARG A 405 26.65 9.74 -8.67
N LEU A 406 26.89 11.04 -8.61
CA LEU A 406 27.35 11.81 -9.78
C LEU A 406 28.78 11.43 -10.18
N GLU A 407 29.67 11.18 -9.22
CA GLU A 407 31.04 10.70 -9.49
C GLU A 407 31.03 9.34 -10.21
N GLU A 408 30.15 8.42 -9.79
CA GLU A 408 29.99 7.14 -10.48
C GLU A 408 29.53 7.35 -11.93
N LEU A 409 28.54 8.23 -12.17
CA LEU A 409 28.07 8.55 -13.52
C LEU A 409 29.18 9.23 -14.36
N VAL A 410 29.94 10.16 -13.78
CA VAL A 410 31.07 10.77 -14.46
C VAL A 410 32.11 9.74 -14.87
N LYS A 411 32.47 8.82 -13.98
CA LYS A 411 33.39 7.72 -14.26
C LYS A 411 32.90 6.80 -15.38
N ARG A 412 31.60 6.47 -15.41
CA ARG A 412 31.00 5.68 -16.51
C ARG A 412 31.09 6.41 -17.85
N GLY A 413 30.94 7.75 -17.84
CA GLY A 413 30.98 8.56 -19.05
C GLY A 413 32.37 8.87 -19.62
N GLU A 414 33.47 8.59 -18.89
CA GLU A 414 34.84 8.94 -19.30
C GLU A 414 35.25 8.34 -20.67
N ASN A 415 34.78 7.14 -20.97
CA ASN A 415 35.09 6.42 -22.19
C ASN A 415 33.89 6.27 -23.14
N ALA A 416 32.94 7.20 -23.01
CA ALA A 416 31.72 7.14 -23.82
C ALA A 416 32.04 7.24 -25.32
N LYS A 417 31.42 6.36 -26.08
CA LYS A 417 31.54 6.28 -27.54
C LYS A 417 30.20 5.96 -28.18
N ILE A 418 30.08 6.29 -29.47
CA ILE A 418 28.91 5.90 -30.27
C ILE A 418 29.40 4.98 -31.39
N SER A 419 28.98 3.72 -31.33
CA SER A 419 29.27 2.73 -32.36
C SER A 419 28.08 2.64 -33.34
N VAL A 420 28.34 2.89 -34.61
CA VAL A 420 27.32 2.77 -35.69
C VAL A 420 27.72 1.64 -36.60
N VAL A 421 27.02 0.51 -36.52
CA VAL A 421 27.39 -0.72 -37.21
C VAL A 421 27.16 -0.64 -38.73
N ARG A 422 26.13 0.07 -39.18
CA ARG A 422 25.74 0.12 -40.58
C ARG A 422 25.93 1.52 -41.20
N LYS A 423 25.04 2.46 -40.87
CA LYS A 423 25.00 3.75 -41.55
C LYS A 423 24.73 4.92 -40.60
N VAL A 424 25.42 6.02 -40.82
CA VAL A 424 25.03 7.32 -40.29
C VAL A 424 24.84 8.29 -41.43
N TYR A 425 23.66 8.91 -41.49
CA TYR A 425 23.31 9.79 -42.62
C TYR A 425 23.78 11.23 -42.36
N SER A 426 23.90 11.98 -43.46
CA SER A 426 24.14 13.41 -43.45
C SER A 426 23.10 14.16 -42.60
N GLY A 427 23.48 15.28 -42.01
CA GLY A 427 22.61 16.09 -41.15
C GLY A 427 22.50 15.61 -39.68
N CYS A 428 23.02 14.42 -39.36
CA CYS A 428 23.08 13.92 -37.99
C CYS A 428 24.11 14.69 -37.17
N VAL A 429 23.73 14.98 -35.91
CA VAL A 429 24.60 15.69 -34.96
C VAL A 429 25.01 14.73 -33.84
N VAL A 430 26.32 14.52 -33.74
CA VAL A 430 26.95 13.65 -32.75
C VAL A 430 27.68 14.50 -31.71
N THR A 431 27.31 14.36 -30.45
CA THR A 431 27.96 15.07 -29.33
C THR A 431 28.58 14.06 -28.37
N ILE A 432 29.83 14.30 -27.97
CA ILE A 432 30.49 13.53 -26.91
C ILE A 432 30.99 14.51 -25.85
N ASP A 433 30.49 14.42 -24.64
CA ASP A 433 30.61 15.43 -23.58
C ASP A 433 30.08 16.80 -24.07
N GLN A 434 31.01 17.73 -24.38
CA GLN A 434 30.69 19.08 -24.86
C GLN A 434 31.13 19.34 -26.32
N GLN A 435 31.72 18.33 -26.97
CA GLN A 435 32.22 18.45 -28.32
C GLN A 435 31.24 17.87 -29.34
N THR A 436 30.96 18.64 -30.36
CA THR A 436 29.94 18.29 -31.33
C THR A 436 30.54 18.14 -32.72
N LEU A 437 30.12 17.10 -33.45
CA LEU A 437 30.43 16.83 -34.85
C LEU A 437 29.14 16.72 -35.64
N THR A 438 28.98 17.48 -36.70
CA THR A 438 27.89 17.30 -37.68
C THR A 438 28.38 16.39 -38.83
N VAL A 439 27.66 15.32 -39.08
CA VAL A 439 27.95 14.40 -40.16
C VAL A 439 27.53 15.05 -41.50
N LYS A 440 28.50 15.27 -42.41
CA LYS A 440 28.27 15.96 -43.69
C LYS A 440 27.92 15.03 -44.84
N GLU A 441 28.38 13.80 -44.77
CA GLU A 441 28.18 12.79 -45.80
C GLU A 441 27.83 11.44 -45.18
N LEU A 442 27.16 10.58 -45.91
CA LEU A 442 26.87 9.22 -45.51
C LEU A 442 28.14 8.49 -45.10
N GLN A 443 28.15 7.92 -43.92
CA GLN A 443 29.23 7.10 -43.38
C GLN A 443 28.77 5.70 -43.06
N GLU A 444 29.62 4.70 -43.23
CA GLU A 444 29.31 3.31 -42.92
C GLU A 444 30.31 2.71 -41.93
N SER A 445 29.79 1.88 -41.00
CA SER A 445 30.59 1.14 -40.01
C SER A 445 31.60 2.03 -39.26
N VAL A 446 31.12 2.99 -38.50
CA VAL A 446 31.95 4.01 -37.82
C VAL A 446 31.74 4.04 -36.32
N CYS A 447 32.79 4.41 -35.61
CA CYS A 447 32.75 4.69 -34.19
C CYS A 447 33.16 6.15 -33.96
N PHE A 448 32.35 6.89 -33.23
CA PHE A 448 32.67 8.24 -32.76
C PHE A 448 33.28 8.17 -31.37
N GLN A 449 34.42 8.79 -31.18
CA GLN A 449 35.17 8.86 -29.93
C GLN A 449 35.69 10.27 -29.71
N LYS A 450 35.85 10.66 -28.45
CA LYS A 450 36.49 11.90 -28.08
C LYS A 450 38.01 11.76 -28.09
N LYS A 451 38.69 12.68 -28.77
CA LYS A 451 40.15 12.88 -28.67
C LYS A 451 40.42 14.31 -28.23
N LYS A 452 41.73 14.64 -28.01
CA LYS A 452 42.16 15.97 -27.59
C LYS A 452 41.68 17.08 -28.53
N GLU A 453 41.62 16.79 -29.85
CA GLU A 453 41.27 17.72 -30.94
C GLU A 453 39.76 17.82 -31.21
N GLY A 454 38.93 17.01 -30.55
CA GLY A 454 37.46 16.98 -30.81
C GLY A 454 36.91 15.59 -30.94
N VAL A 455 35.67 15.51 -31.38
CA VAL A 455 35.04 14.24 -31.75
C VAL A 455 35.63 13.73 -33.07
N VAL A 456 36.22 12.55 -33.05
CA VAL A 456 36.76 11.89 -34.24
C VAL A 456 35.95 10.68 -34.62
N MET A 457 35.88 10.42 -35.89
CA MET A 457 35.23 9.26 -36.50
C MET A 457 36.29 8.24 -36.89
N ILE A 458 36.13 7.01 -36.47
CA ILE A 458 37.05 5.88 -36.74
C ILE A 458 36.23 4.76 -37.39
N SER A 459 36.77 4.11 -38.42
CA SER A 459 36.13 2.96 -39.03
C SER A 459 36.05 1.78 -38.04
N LEU A 460 34.88 1.17 -37.90
CA LEU A 460 34.68 -0.13 -37.24
C LEU A 460 35.09 -1.22 -38.26
N LYS A 461 36.36 -1.59 -38.30
CA LYS A 461 36.83 -2.75 -39.08
C LYS A 461 36.81 -4.00 -38.22
#